data_6c97c02bb951b2836b4e5df407487506
#
_entry.id   6c97c02bb951b2836b4e5df407487506
#
_cell.length_a   1.000
_cell.length_b   1.000
_cell.length_c   1.000
_cell.angle_alpha   90.00
_cell.angle_beta   90.00
_cell.angle_gamma   90.00
#
_symmetry.space_group_name_H-M   'P 1'
#
loop_
_entity.id
_entity.type
_entity.pdbx_description
1 polymer ?
#
loop_
_entity_poly.entity_id
_entity_poly.type
_entity_poly.pdbx_seq_one_letter_code
_entity_poly.pdbx_strand_id
1 'polypeptide(L)'
;MRMKASIMTSSALAVVTVPRAEPNWYVRGGAAMERFWLSCEMHGLAVQPSSPVFLYAIDESDIATLAGERYLDEMFSLFERFNDFWGISDGESAIMVFRIFQAPPPSVHSIRLPLAHLLSRENETLAEVTPIVPISMQNW
;
A
#
# COMPACT_ATOMS: atom_id res chain seq x y z
N MET A 1 -18.31 5.29 6.38
CA MET A 1 -19.03 4.06 6.80
C MET A 1 -18.47 2.77 6.20
N ARG A 2 -17.95 2.74 4.98
CA ARG A 2 -17.38 1.53 4.33
C ARG A 2 -16.10 1.00 4.99
N MET A 3 -15.17 1.88 5.40
CA MET A 3 -13.87 1.48 5.99
C MET A 3 -14.04 0.70 7.31
N LYS A 4 -14.91 1.17 8.21
CA LYS A 4 -15.19 0.47 9.49
C LYS A 4 -15.72 -0.94 9.26
N ALA A 5 -16.67 -1.12 8.34
CA ALA A 5 -17.21 -2.44 7.99
C ALA A 5 -16.13 -3.35 7.40
N SER A 6 -15.25 -2.80 6.57
CA SER A 6 -14.13 -3.55 5.99
C SER A 6 -13.13 -4.03 7.03
N ILE A 7 -12.77 -3.20 8.01
CA ILE A 7 -11.86 -3.60 9.10
C ILE A 7 -12.49 -4.70 9.95
N MET A 8 -13.77 -4.58 10.28
CA MET A 8 -14.49 -5.57 11.11
C MET A 8 -14.66 -6.94 10.44
N THR A 9 -14.54 -7.00 9.12
CA THR A 9 -14.59 -8.25 8.35
C THR A 9 -13.21 -8.82 7.99
N SER A 10 -12.14 -8.23 8.52
CA SER A 10 -10.78 -8.71 8.33
C SER A 10 -10.46 -9.82 9.32
N SER A 11 -9.69 -10.81 8.88
CA SER A 11 -9.16 -11.86 9.77
C SER A 11 -7.99 -11.35 10.58
N ALA A 12 -7.19 -10.45 10.01
CA ALA A 12 -6.07 -9.78 10.67
C ALA A 12 -5.78 -8.41 10.04
N LEU A 13 -5.03 -7.61 10.77
CA LEU A 13 -4.40 -6.39 10.28
C LEU A 13 -2.88 -6.53 10.44
N ALA A 14 -2.13 -5.96 9.51
CA ALA A 14 -0.68 -5.86 9.60
C ALA A 14 -0.25 -4.43 9.27
N VAL A 15 0.79 -3.97 9.95
CA VAL A 15 1.47 -2.72 9.62
C VAL A 15 2.89 -3.00 9.19
N VAL A 16 3.36 -2.32 8.17
CA VAL A 16 4.77 -2.33 7.77
C VAL A 16 5.38 -1.02 8.24
N THR A 17 6.44 -1.13 9.04
CA THR A 17 7.18 0.01 9.57
C THR A 17 8.61 0.04 9.02
N VAL A 18 9.22 1.20 9.07
CA VAL A 18 10.63 1.41 8.77
C VAL A 18 11.30 2.16 9.91
N PRO A 19 12.62 1.95 10.14
CA PRO A 19 13.31 2.57 11.28
C PRO A 19 13.32 4.10 11.27
N ARG A 20 13.09 4.72 10.09
CA ARG A 20 13.12 6.18 9.94
C ARG A 20 12.29 6.62 8.73
N ALA A 21 11.73 7.83 8.82
CA ALA A 21 11.04 8.51 7.72
C ALA A 21 12.04 9.11 6.71
N GLU A 22 12.81 8.30 6.01
CA GLU A 22 13.81 8.71 5.04
C GLU A 22 13.62 8.00 3.69
N PRO A 23 13.97 8.61 2.54
CA PRO A 23 13.74 8.05 1.22
C PRO A 23 14.27 6.62 1.04
N ASN A 24 15.50 6.34 1.50
CA ASN A 24 16.10 5.01 1.40
C ASN A 24 15.32 3.94 2.18
N TRP A 25 14.74 4.31 3.32
CA TRP A 25 13.92 3.40 4.11
C TRP A 25 12.56 3.19 3.49
N TYR A 26 11.98 4.20 2.85
CA TYR A 26 10.72 4.03 2.10
C TYR A 26 10.88 3.04 0.93
N VAL A 27 12.00 3.08 0.20
CA VAL A 27 12.29 2.09 -0.86
C VAL A 27 12.39 0.68 -0.28
N ARG A 28 13.10 0.50 0.83
CA ARG A 28 13.21 -0.80 1.52
C ARG A 28 11.87 -1.27 2.08
N GLY A 29 11.10 -0.36 2.63
CA GLY A 29 9.75 -0.60 3.11
C GLY A 29 8.82 -1.04 1.98
N GLY A 30 8.88 -0.41 0.81
CA GLY A 30 8.15 -0.83 -0.37
C GLY A 30 8.48 -2.27 -0.78
N ALA A 31 9.76 -2.63 -0.78
CA ALA A 31 10.18 -4.01 -1.04
C ALA A 31 9.67 -5.00 0.02
N ALA A 32 9.63 -4.59 1.29
CA ALA A 32 9.05 -5.40 2.36
C ALA A 32 7.53 -5.58 2.19
N MET A 33 6.82 -4.51 1.82
CA MET A 33 5.39 -4.55 1.52
C MET A 33 5.07 -5.55 0.40
N GLU A 34 5.83 -5.51 -0.69
CA GLU A 34 5.63 -6.42 -1.81
C GLU A 34 5.88 -7.88 -1.42
N ARG A 35 6.97 -8.16 -0.70
CA ARG A 35 7.25 -9.51 -0.18
C ARG A 35 6.15 -10.02 0.74
N PHE A 36 5.65 -9.15 1.62
CA PHE A 36 4.53 -9.47 2.48
C PHE A 36 3.28 -9.83 1.66
N TRP A 37 2.94 -9.02 0.66
CA TRP A 37 1.79 -9.24 -0.21
C TRP A 37 1.91 -10.56 -0.97
N LEU A 38 3.04 -10.79 -1.63
CA LEU A 38 3.31 -12.04 -2.34
C LEU A 38 3.25 -13.27 -1.41
N SER A 39 3.78 -13.14 -0.19
CA SER A 39 3.70 -14.21 0.81
C SER A 39 2.26 -14.52 1.20
N CYS A 40 1.42 -13.53 1.40
CA CYS A 40 0.00 -13.73 1.68
C CYS A 40 -0.70 -14.45 0.52
N GLU A 41 -0.45 -14.03 -0.71
CA GLU A 41 -1.01 -14.64 -1.93
C GLU A 41 -0.59 -16.12 -2.05
N MET A 42 0.68 -16.44 -1.79
CA MET A 42 1.16 -17.82 -1.77
C MET A 42 0.48 -18.70 -0.73
N HIS A 43 -0.06 -18.13 0.33
CA HIS A 43 -0.83 -18.81 1.37
C HIS A 43 -2.34 -18.76 1.16
N GLY A 44 -2.81 -18.29 0.00
CA GLY A 44 -4.24 -18.20 -0.31
C GLY A 44 -4.98 -17.12 0.49
N LEU A 45 -4.25 -16.10 0.97
CA LEU A 45 -4.80 -14.99 1.72
C LEU A 45 -4.94 -13.77 0.82
N ALA A 46 -6.12 -13.17 0.82
CA ALA A 46 -6.34 -11.89 0.17
C ALA A 46 -5.84 -10.75 1.05
N VAL A 47 -5.21 -9.76 0.42
CA VAL A 47 -4.64 -8.60 1.10
C VAL A 47 -5.15 -7.33 0.44
N GLN A 48 -5.56 -6.37 1.26
CA GLN A 48 -5.95 -5.04 0.81
C GLN A 48 -5.15 -3.98 1.56
N PRO A 49 -4.40 -3.12 0.85
CA PRO A 49 -3.74 -1.97 1.45
C PRO A 49 -4.79 -0.97 1.95
N SER A 50 -4.51 -0.36 3.08
CA SER A 50 -5.29 0.70 3.69
C SER A 50 -4.33 1.79 4.16
N SER A 51 -4.50 2.99 3.64
CA SER A 51 -3.60 4.11 3.90
C SER A 51 -4.36 5.23 4.60
N PRO A 52 -4.39 5.25 5.93
CA PRO A 52 -4.90 6.40 6.65
C PRO A 52 -4.08 7.67 6.35
N VAL A 53 -4.73 8.81 6.36
CA VAL A 53 -4.11 10.10 6.01
C VAL A 53 -2.84 10.38 6.81
N PHE A 54 -2.81 10.03 8.10
CA PHE A 54 -1.67 10.26 8.97
C PHE A 54 -0.42 9.44 8.64
N LEU A 55 -0.48 8.45 7.74
CA LEU A 55 0.74 7.81 7.23
C LEU A 55 1.53 8.73 6.28
N TYR A 56 0.89 9.72 5.71
CA TYR A 56 1.48 10.68 4.77
C TYR A 56 1.68 12.06 5.38
N ALA A 57 1.03 12.33 6.50
CA ALA A 57 1.07 13.58 7.20
C ALA A 57 2.01 13.43 8.41
N ILE A 58 3.27 13.80 8.22
CA ILE A 58 4.34 13.63 9.22
C ILE A 58 4.42 14.84 10.13
N ASP A 59 4.03 16.00 9.64
CA ASP A 59 4.05 17.27 10.37
C ASP A 59 2.75 18.08 10.21
N GLU A 60 2.66 19.20 10.92
CA GLU A 60 1.50 20.09 10.90
C GLU A 60 1.19 20.62 9.50
N SER A 61 2.22 20.94 8.72
CA SER A 61 2.06 21.46 7.35
C SER A 61 1.46 20.40 6.43
N ASP A 62 1.90 19.16 6.55
CA ASP A 62 1.35 18.04 5.80
C ASP A 62 -0.10 17.79 6.17
N ILE A 63 -0.43 17.80 7.48
CA ILE A 63 -1.80 17.61 7.96
C ILE A 63 -2.70 18.75 7.48
N ALA A 64 -2.26 20.00 7.60
CA ALA A 64 -3.00 21.17 7.14
C ALA A 64 -3.31 21.08 5.65
N THR A 65 -2.33 20.63 4.85
CA THR A 65 -2.47 20.48 3.41
C THR A 65 -3.42 19.35 3.01
N LEU A 66 -3.32 18.18 3.67
CA LEU A 66 -4.05 16.97 3.28
C LEU A 66 -5.45 16.89 3.91
N ALA A 67 -5.61 17.33 5.14
CA ALA A 67 -6.84 17.22 5.91
C ALA A 67 -7.52 18.58 6.20
N GLY A 68 -6.75 19.66 6.18
CA GLY A 68 -7.16 21.00 6.56
C GLY A 68 -6.85 21.32 8.03
N GLU A 69 -6.54 22.60 8.29
CA GLU A 69 -6.11 23.11 9.62
C GLU A 69 -7.06 22.75 10.76
N ARG A 70 -8.35 22.73 10.48
CA ARG A 70 -9.39 22.41 11.49
C ARG A 70 -9.31 21.01 12.07
N TYR A 71 -8.55 20.10 11.44
CA TYR A 71 -8.40 18.70 11.87
C TYR A 71 -7.02 18.40 12.48
N LEU A 72 -6.17 19.40 12.68
CA LEU A 72 -4.82 19.21 13.21
C LEU A 72 -4.81 18.41 14.53
N ASP A 73 -5.51 18.89 15.53
CA ASP A 73 -5.55 18.24 16.86
C ASP A 73 -6.11 16.81 16.79
N GLU A 74 -7.18 16.61 16.01
CA GLU A 74 -7.80 15.29 15.85
C GLU A 74 -6.83 14.32 15.14
N MET A 75 -6.15 14.78 14.11
CA MET A 75 -5.20 13.96 13.35
C MET A 75 -3.96 13.59 14.17
N PHE A 76 -3.42 14.52 14.96
CA PHE A 76 -2.33 14.21 15.88
C PHE A 76 -2.75 13.19 16.94
N SER A 77 -3.90 13.36 17.54
CA SER A 77 -4.44 12.41 18.51
C SER A 77 -4.65 11.01 17.91
N LEU A 78 -5.09 10.94 16.65
CA LEU A 78 -5.24 9.68 15.94
C LEU A 78 -3.88 9.04 15.61
N PHE A 79 -2.89 9.85 15.24
CA PHE A 79 -1.54 9.39 14.96
C PHE A 79 -0.86 8.80 16.21
N GLU A 80 -0.92 9.51 17.35
CA GLU A 80 -0.41 9.02 18.62
C GLU A 80 -1.08 7.69 19.04
N ARG A 81 -2.39 7.63 19.01
CA ARG A 81 -3.15 6.41 19.32
C ARG A 81 -2.85 5.25 18.36
N PHE A 82 -2.56 5.54 17.11
CA PHE A 82 -2.16 4.53 16.13
C PHE A 82 -0.77 3.98 16.46
N ASN A 83 0.19 4.84 16.77
CA ASN A 83 1.53 4.42 17.15
C ASN A 83 1.52 3.59 18.44
N ASP A 84 0.80 4.04 19.44
CA ASP A 84 0.62 3.30 20.71
C ASP A 84 -0.01 1.92 20.49
N PHE A 85 -1.06 1.87 19.67
CA PHE A 85 -1.76 0.61 19.38
C PHE A 85 -0.87 -0.42 18.69
N TRP A 86 0.00 0.02 17.79
CA TRP A 86 0.91 -0.84 17.05
C TRP A 86 2.27 -1.02 17.72
N GLY A 87 2.55 -0.31 18.79
CA GLY A 87 3.85 -0.32 19.49
C GLY A 87 4.98 0.24 18.61
N ILE A 88 4.68 1.26 17.81
CA ILE A 88 5.65 1.93 16.94
C ILE A 88 6.50 2.85 17.80
N SER A 89 7.81 2.64 17.79
CA SER A 89 8.75 3.39 18.61
C SER A 89 9.04 4.78 18.03
N ASP A 90 9.53 5.68 18.88
CA ASP A 90 9.99 7.00 18.45
C ASP A 90 11.06 6.87 17.35
N GLY A 91 10.85 7.59 16.26
CA GLY A 91 11.70 7.57 15.09
C GLY A 91 11.35 6.52 14.05
N GLU A 92 10.59 5.47 14.39
CA GLU A 92 10.01 4.57 13.40
C GLU A 92 8.87 5.25 12.63
N SER A 93 8.66 4.82 11.41
CA SER A 93 7.56 5.31 10.57
C SER A 93 6.74 4.14 10.01
N ALA A 94 5.44 4.20 10.18
CA ALA A 94 4.53 3.30 9.49
C ALA A 94 4.38 3.76 8.03
N ILE A 95 4.45 2.82 7.11
CA ILE A 95 4.34 3.11 5.68
C ILE A 95 3.10 2.51 5.04
N MET A 96 2.55 1.46 5.60
CA MET A 96 1.33 0.85 5.08
C MET A 96 0.65 -0.02 6.13
N VAL A 97 -0.67 0.03 6.15
CA VAL A 97 -1.51 -0.93 6.86
C VAL A 97 -2.15 -1.87 5.85
N PHE A 98 -2.20 -3.15 6.17
CA PHE A 98 -2.86 -4.15 5.36
C PHE A 98 -4.01 -4.79 6.11
N ARG A 99 -5.12 -5.00 5.44
CA ARG A 99 -6.15 -5.95 5.83
C ARG A 99 -5.83 -7.30 5.22
N ILE A 100 -5.96 -8.34 6.03
CA ILE A 100 -5.76 -9.73 5.61
C ILE A 100 -7.08 -10.47 5.83
N PHE A 101 -7.53 -11.21 4.83
CA PHE A 101 -8.79 -11.95 4.89
C PHE A 101 -8.80 -13.09 3.87
N GLN A 102 -9.75 -14.01 4.02
CA GLN A 102 -10.01 -15.01 3.00
C GLN A 102 -11.02 -14.46 1.99
N ALA A 103 -10.75 -14.64 0.72
CA ALA A 103 -11.65 -14.28 -0.37
C ALA A 103 -11.48 -15.26 -1.52
N PRO A 104 -12.54 -15.47 -2.32
CA PRO A 104 -12.38 -16.16 -3.59
C PRO A 104 -11.44 -15.39 -4.51
N PRO A 105 -10.82 -16.04 -5.50
CA PRO A 105 -10.00 -15.36 -6.50
C PRO A 105 -10.77 -14.19 -7.13
N PRO A 106 -10.08 -13.09 -7.50
CA PRO A 106 -10.73 -11.97 -8.13
C PRO A 106 -11.36 -12.39 -9.46
N SER A 107 -12.59 -11.94 -9.70
CA SER A 107 -13.33 -12.22 -10.95
C SER A 107 -12.75 -11.48 -12.16
N VAL A 108 -11.95 -10.46 -11.94
CA VAL A 108 -11.31 -9.64 -12.98
C VAL A 108 -9.85 -9.42 -12.61
N HIS A 109 -8.97 -9.57 -13.58
CA HIS A 109 -7.54 -9.28 -13.44
C HIS A 109 -7.18 -8.02 -14.20
N SER A 110 -6.28 -7.21 -13.66
CA SER A 110 -5.74 -6.06 -14.37
C SER A 110 -4.85 -6.51 -15.51
N ILE A 111 -4.96 -5.82 -16.64
CA ILE A 111 -4.09 -6.02 -17.80
C ILE A 111 -2.67 -5.57 -17.42
N ARG A 112 -1.68 -6.38 -17.79
CA ARG A 112 -0.26 -6.05 -17.65
C ARG A 112 0.29 -5.62 -19.00
N LEU A 113 0.98 -4.50 -19.01
CA LEU A 113 1.74 -4.09 -20.20
C LEU A 113 2.98 -4.98 -20.37
N PRO A 114 3.35 -5.35 -21.59
CA PRO A 114 4.63 -6.01 -21.86
C PRO A 114 5.79 -5.17 -21.30
N LEU A 115 6.82 -5.82 -20.78
CA LEU A 115 7.97 -5.15 -20.20
C LEU A 115 8.64 -4.17 -21.16
N ALA A 116 8.69 -4.50 -22.45
CA ALA A 116 9.22 -3.64 -23.49
C ALA A 116 8.52 -2.26 -23.58
N HIS A 117 7.24 -2.18 -23.18
CA HIS A 117 6.50 -0.91 -23.16
C HIS A 117 6.78 -0.07 -21.90
N LEU A 118 7.36 -0.68 -20.88
CA LEU A 118 7.70 -0.02 -19.60
C LEU A 118 9.16 0.43 -19.56
N LEU A 119 10.02 -0.16 -20.42
CA LEU A 119 11.42 0.19 -20.54
C LEU A 119 11.58 1.21 -21.65
N SER A 120 11.63 2.50 -21.32
CA SER A 120 12.09 3.53 -22.25
C SER A 120 13.63 3.52 -22.29
N ARG A 121 14.21 3.25 -23.45
CA ARG A 121 15.60 3.61 -23.73
C ARG A 121 15.60 5.02 -24.29
N GLU A 122 16.50 5.87 -23.86
CA GLU A 122 16.56 7.30 -24.21
C GLU A 122 16.62 7.62 -25.72
N ASN A 123 16.71 6.62 -26.62
CA ASN A 123 16.86 6.82 -28.07
C ASN A 123 16.00 5.90 -28.95
N GLU A 124 14.98 5.24 -28.44
CA GLU A 124 14.10 4.43 -29.29
C GLU A 124 12.74 5.11 -29.46
N THR A 125 12.44 5.53 -30.68
CA THR A 125 11.10 5.88 -31.15
C THR A 125 10.18 4.69 -30.83
N LEU A 126 9.10 4.91 -30.09
CA LEU A 126 8.11 3.88 -29.75
C LEU A 126 7.66 3.15 -31.03
N ALA A 127 8.12 1.92 -31.20
CA ALA A 127 7.61 1.05 -32.23
C ALA A 127 6.12 0.77 -31.99
N GLU A 128 5.37 0.60 -33.06
CA GLU A 128 3.92 0.42 -33.07
C GLU A 128 3.40 -0.44 -31.91
N VAL A 129 2.40 0.11 -31.22
CA VAL A 129 1.74 -0.56 -30.11
C VAL A 129 1.07 -1.84 -30.61
N THR A 130 1.69 -2.97 -30.35
CA THR A 130 1.06 -4.27 -30.61
C THR A 130 -0.12 -4.45 -29.64
N PRO A 131 -1.31 -4.85 -30.12
CA PRO A 131 -2.47 -5.04 -29.26
C PRO A 131 -2.16 -6.07 -28.16
N ILE A 132 -2.56 -5.73 -26.93
CA ILE A 132 -2.38 -6.59 -25.75
C ILE A 132 -3.30 -7.80 -25.90
N VAL A 133 -2.70 -8.97 -26.10
CA VAL A 133 -3.46 -10.23 -26.08
C VAL A 133 -3.70 -10.63 -24.61
N PRO A 134 -4.94 -10.88 -24.18
CA PRO A 134 -5.19 -11.34 -22.81
C PRO A 134 -4.49 -12.69 -22.60
N ILE A 135 -3.73 -12.80 -21.52
CA ILE A 135 -3.11 -14.05 -21.10
C ILE A 135 -4.22 -14.97 -20.63
N SER A 136 -4.49 -16.06 -21.38
CA SER A 136 -5.44 -17.06 -20.95
C SER A 136 -4.83 -17.88 -19.79
N MET A 137 -5.54 -17.96 -18.67
CA MET A 137 -5.12 -18.69 -17.46
C MET A 137 -5.30 -20.20 -17.58
N GLN A 138 -4.82 -20.83 -18.64
CA GLN A 138 -4.93 -22.28 -18.77
C GLN A 138 -3.71 -23.07 -18.25
N ASN A 139 -2.69 -22.40 -17.70
CA ASN A 139 -1.44 -23.06 -17.27
C ASN A 139 -0.89 -22.51 -15.93
N TRP A 140 -1.72 -22.48 -14.89
CA TRP A 140 -1.26 -22.35 -13.49
C TRP A 140 -1.91 -23.41 -12.63
#